data_ec1237e3ef9daeb6ce40b9437c64369d
#
_entry.id   ec1237e3ef9daeb6ce40b9437c64369d
#
_cell.length_a   1.000
_cell.length_b   1.000
_cell.length_c   1.000
_cell.angle_alpha   90.00
_cell.angle_beta   90.00
_cell.angle_gamma   90.00
#
_symmetry.space_group_name_H-M   'P 1'
#
loop_
_entity.id
_entity.type
_entity.pdbx_description
1 polymer ?
#
loop_
_entity_poly.entity_id
_entity_poly.type
_entity_poly.pdbx_seq_one_letter_code
_entity_poly.pdbx_strand_id
1 'polypeptide(L)'
;MFLTLDTSTLTLSLALVEREAAEPSEPGGGLRTVEHVVVGPPQKQSEILPGVVGELLARHGVKLAELEGLAVGLGPGSFTGLRIGLATVKSLAYAAGLKVAGASSLAALALEGPEDVPLYVLAVARKDDLYLGAYLRRGGTVEALEPETAMSPQEVAARMAAEPRAVALGPALVDYRAALESHGVAAHRLLPGHAFPSAVELSRLVRFPEERSLQALFAMEPHYVRASEPERNPKFPPLPGPAPSARLKED
;
A
#
# COMPACT_ATOMS: atom_id res chain seq x y z
N MET A 1 10.47 17.07 -5.08
CA MET A 1 9.17 16.63 -4.51
C MET A 1 8.68 15.39 -5.23
N PHE A 2 7.86 14.57 -4.59
CA PHE A 2 7.18 13.43 -5.20
C PHE A 2 5.80 13.24 -4.58
N LEU A 3 4.93 12.51 -5.24
CA LEU A 3 3.58 12.23 -4.79
C LEU A 3 3.46 10.75 -4.39
N THR A 4 2.86 10.49 -3.24
CA THR A 4 2.50 9.14 -2.79
C THR A 4 1.00 9.01 -2.64
N LEU A 5 0.44 7.86 -2.95
CA LEU A 5 -0.97 7.58 -2.70
C LEU A 5 -1.22 6.12 -2.30
N ASP A 6 -2.27 5.91 -1.52
CA ASP A 6 -2.81 4.59 -1.20
C ASP A 6 -4.32 4.55 -1.45
N THR A 7 -4.77 3.49 -2.08
CA THR A 7 -6.17 3.22 -2.42
C THR A 7 -6.57 1.79 -2.03
N SER A 8 -5.79 1.15 -1.16
CA SER A 8 -6.01 -0.25 -0.74
C SER A 8 -7.23 -0.44 0.17
N THR A 9 -7.78 0.67 0.71
CA THR A 9 -9.02 0.71 1.51
C THR A 9 -10.07 1.57 0.81
N LEU A 10 -11.22 1.78 1.45
CA LEU A 10 -12.23 2.74 0.95
C LEU A 10 -11.79 4.21 1.11
N THR A 11 -10.78 4.46 1.92
CA THR A 11 -10.21 5.78 2.14
C THR A 11 -9.03 5.99 1.19
N LEU A 12 -9.08 7.08 0.41
CA LEU A 12 -7.94 7.58 -0.36
C LEU A 12 -7.01 8.32 0.60
N SER A 13 -5.74 7.96 0.59
CA SER A 13 -4.67 8.72 1.23
C SER A 13 -3.70 9.21 0.15
N LEU A 14 -3.39 10.50 0.13
CA LEU A 14 -2.54 11.15 -0.87
C LEU A 14 -1.61 12.13 -0.16
N ALA A 15 -0.30 12.08 -0.42
CA ALA A 15 0.65 13.01 0.17
C ALA A 15 1.61 13.60 -0.88
N LEU A 16 1.82 14.91 -0.82
CA LEU A 16 2.92 15.58 -1.49
C LEU A 16 4.08 15.66 -0.51
N VAL A 17 5.23 15.12 -0.90
CA VAL A 17 6.40 14.96 -0.04
C VAL A 17 7.62 15.57 -0.70
N GLU A 18 8.44 16.24 0.09
CA GLU A 18 9.72 16.79 -0.33
C GLU A 18 10.86 16.03 0.32
N ARG A 19 11.92 15.75 -0.46
CA ARG A 19 13.19 15.29 0.12
C ARG A 19 13.93 16.49 0.65
N GLU A 20 14.28 16.45 1.91
CA GLU A 20 15.20 17.42 2.48
C GLU A 20 16.63 17.09 2.06
N ALA A 21 17.44 18.12 1.87
CA ALA A 21 18.85 17.92 1.64
C ALA A 21 19.45 17.15 2.82
N ALA A 22 20.24 16.11 2.52
CA ALA A 22 20.89 15.34 3.58
C ALA A 22 21.82 16.28 4.39
N GLU A 23 21.55 16.41 5.67
CA GLU A 23 22.55 16.95 6.60
C GLU A 23 23.70 15.93 6.68
N PRO A 24 24.97 16.39 6.82
CA PRO A 24 26.12 15.48 6.85
C PRO A 24 26.07 14.39 7.93
N SER A 25 25.19 14.56 8.93
CA SER A 25 25.00 13.66 10.06
C SER A 25 23.86 12.63 9.87
N GLU A 26 23.02 12.80 8.85
CA GLU A 26 21.88 11.90 8.60
C GLU A 26 22.00 11.23 7.23
N PRO A 27 22.48 9.98 7.15
CA PRO A 27 22.52 9.26 5.90
C PRO A 27 21.09 8.99 5.39
N GLY A 28 20.74 9.61 4.27
CA GLY A 28 19.46 9.34 3.57
C GLY A 28 18.55 10.55 3.34
N GLY A 29 18.84 11.71 3.93
CA GLY A 29 17.99 12.90 3.84
C GLY A 29 16.61 12.70 4.49
N GLY A 30 16.11 13.70 5.20
CA GLY A 30 14.77 13.70 5.76
C GLY A 30 13.68 13.73 4.68
N LEU A 31 12.47 13.33 5.05
CA LEU A 31 11.27 13.54 4.24
C LEU A 31 10.37 14.53 4.97
N ARG A 32 10.00 15.61 4.28
CA ARG A 32 9.05 16.60 4.76
C ARG A 32 7.73 16.43 4.03
N THR A 33 6.67 16.20 4.79
CA THR A 33 5.32 16.22 4.23
C THR A 33 4.91 17.66 3.97
N VAL A 34 4.64 17.97 2.70
CA VAL A 34 4.15 19.28 2.28
C VAL A 34 2.65 19.39 2.56
N GLU A 35 1.88 18.40 2.12
CA GLU A 35 0.46 18.27 2.41
C GLU A 35 0.05 16.80 2.40
N HIS A 36 -0.89 16.43 3.28
CA HIS A 36 -1.53 15.12 3.33
C HIS A 36 -3.04 15.29 3.18
N VAL A 37 -3.60 14.64 2.17
CA VAL A 37 -5.03 14.67 1.86
C VAL A 37 -5.62 13.29 2.12
N VAL A 38 -6.71 13.24 2.88
CA VAL A 38 -7.44 12.02 3.19
C VAL A 38 -8.90 12.21 2.78
N VAL A 39 -9.41 11.31 1.95
CA VAL A 39 -10.80 11.36 1.48
C VAL A 39 -11.44 9.99 1.69
N GLY A 40 -12.42 9.95 2.58
CA GLY A 40 -13.21 8.75 2.88
C GLY A 40 -14.56 8.71 2.15
N PRO A 41 -15.34 7.65 2.38
CA PRO A 41 -16.72 7.55 1.89
C PRO A 41 -17.55 8.79 2.27
N PRO A 42 -18.57 9.16 1.46
CA PRO A 42 -19.14 8.37 0.35
C PRO A 42 -18.48 8.58 -1.02
N GLN A 43 -17.39 9.37 -1.12
CA GLN A 43 -16.72 9.63 -2.40
C GLN A 43 -16.11 8.35 -2.97
N LYS A 44 -16.24 8.16 -4.29
CA LYS A 44 -15.64 7.05 -5.00
C LYS A 44 -14.27 7.44 -5.54
N GLN A 45 -13.25 6.71 -5.16
CA GLN A 45 -11.86 6.97 -5.57
C GLN A 45 -11.70 7.08 -7.09
N SER A 46 -12.41 6.26 -7.87
CA SER A 46 -12.37 6.31 -9.33
C SER A 46 -12.84 7.64 -9.94
N GLU A 47 -13.73 8.32 -9.24
CA GLU A 47 -14.31 9.59 -9.71
C GLU A 47 -13.46 10.79 -9.28
N ILE A 48 -12.86 10.72 -8.09
CA ILE A 48 -12.21 11.87 -7.48
C ILE A 48 -10.69 11.91 -7.62
N LEU A 49 -10.02 10.76 -7.73
CA LEU A 49 -8.56 10.68 -7.61
C LEU A 49 -7.79 11.61 -8.57
N PRO A 50 -8.11 11.67 -9.88
CA PRO A 50 -7.41 12.60 -10.78
C PRO A 50 -7.60 14.08 -10.39
N GLY A 51 -8.82 14.44 -9.96
CA GLY A 51 -9.15 15.79 -9.51
C GLY A 51 -8.38 16.17 -8.24
N VAL A 52 -8.39 15.28 -7.23
CA VAL A 52 -7.66 15.50 -5.96
C VAL A 52 -6.16 15.66 -6.18
N VAL A 53 -5.57 14.88 -7.09
CA VAL A 53 -4.15 15.06 -7.49
C VAL A 53 -3.92 16.42 -8.12
N GLY A 54 -4.76 16.82 -9.09
CA GLY A 54 -4.65 18.12 -9.76
C GLY A 54 -4.80 19.29 -8.80
N GLU A 55 -5.78 19.26 -7.91
CA GLU A 55 -6.02 20.28 -6.89
C GLU A 55 -4.87 20.39 -5.89
N LEU A 56 -4.34 19.26 -5.41
CA LEU A 56 -3.19 19.24 -4.51
C LEU A 56 -1.98 19.94 -5.15
N LEU A 57 -1.63 19.55 -6.36
CA LEU A 57 -0.49 20.15 -7.08
C LEU A 57 -0.71 21.64 -7.36
N ALA A 58 -1.93 22.03 -7.77
CA ALA A 58 -2.28 23.43 -8.03
C ALA A 58 -2.17 24.32 -6.78
N ARG A 59 -2.61 23.84 -5.61
CA ARG A 59 -2.47 24.58 -4.33
C ARG A 59 -1.03 24.91 -3.99
N HIS A 60 -0.08 24.08 -4.40
CA HIS A 60 1.34 24.28 -4.15
C HIS A 60 2.11 24.86 -5.35
N GLY A 61 1.41 25.21 -6.43
CA GLY A 61 2.03 25.76 -7.65
C GLY A 61 2.98 24.79 -8.35
N VAL A 62 2.84 23.47 -8.12
CA VAL A 62 3.71 22.42 -8.66
C VAL A 62 3.05 21.82 -9.90
N LYS A 63 3.82 21.69 -10.99
CA LYS A 63 3.35 20.96 -12.17
C LYS A 63 3.70 19.48 -12.04
N LEU A 64 2.85 18.62 -12.59
CA LEU A 64 3.07 17.18 -12.55
C LEU A 64 4.47 16.78 -13.07
N ALA A 65 4.94 17.39 -14.16
CA ALA A 65 6.23 17.11 -14.75
C ALA A 65 7.45 17.58 -13.92
N GLU A 66 7.22 18.37 -12.88
CA GLU A 66 8.27 18.86 -11.97
C GLU A 66 8.50 17.91 -10.79
N LEU A 67 7.66 16.88 -10.65
CA LEU A 67 7.84 15.86 -9.64
C LEU A 67 9.02 14.92 -9.98
N GLU A 68 9.70 14.45 -8.96
CA GLU A 68 10.69 13.37 -9.06
C GLU A 68 10.06 12.05 -9.52
N GLY A 69 8.85 11.79 -9.07
CA GLY A 69 8.14 10.55 -9.34
C GLY A 69 6.80 10.46 -8.63
N LEU A 70 6.12 9.34 -8.89
CA LEU A 70 4.86 8.97 -8.28
C LEU A 70 5.01 7.63 -7.57
N ALA A 71 4.47 7.52 -6.37
CA ALA A 71 4.50 6.27 -5.60
C ALA A 71 3.09 5.81 -5.22
N VAL A 72 2.89 4.50 -5.14
CA VAL A 72 1.59 3.90 -4.87
C VAL A 72 1.68 2.72 -3.92
N GLY A 73 0.68 2.60 -3.02
CA GLY A 73 0.46 1.39 -2.25
C GLY A 73 0.04 0.23 -3.14
N LEU A 74 0.79 -0.86 -3.06
CA LEU A 74 0.54 -2.06 -3.87
C LEU A 74 -0.39 -3.06 -3.18
N GLY A 75 -0.90 -2.73 -1.99
CA GLY A 75 -1.73 -3.62 -1.20
C GLY A 75 -0.92 -4.47 -0.22
N PRO A 76 -1.50 -5.59 0.24
CA PRO A 76 -2.80 -6.12 -0.13
C PRO A 76 -3.98 -5.28 0.38
N GLY A 77 -5.13 -5.41 -0.27
CA GLY A 77 -6.33 -4.66 0.08
C GLY A 77 -7.43 -4.77 -0.98
N SER A 78 -8.24 -3.73 -1.10
CA SER A 78 -9.33 -3.63 -2.08
C SER A 78 -8.84 -3.83 -3.51
N PHE A 79 -9.28 -4.91 -4.17
CA PHE A 79 -8.93 -5.24 -5.55
C PHE A 79 -9.23 -4.08 -6.52
N THR A 80 -10.42 -3.48 -6.41
CA THR A 80 -10.82 -2.34 -7.24
C THR A 80 -9.99 -1.10 -6.91
N GLY A 81 -9.81 -0.80 -5.62
CA GLY A 81 -9.02 0.35 -5.18
C GLY A 81 -7.59 0.31 -5.69
N LEU A 82 -6.90 -0.81 -5.49
CA LEU A 82 -5.52 -1.00 -5.95
C LEU A 82 -5.36 -0.80 -7.47
N ARG A 83 -6.30 -1.29 -8.26
CA ARG A 83 -6.30 -1.08 -9.72
C ARG A 83 -6.53 0.39 -10.10
N ILE A 84 -7.42 1.09 -9.42
CA ILE A 84 -7.65 2.52 -9.62
C ILE A 84 -6.37 3.32 -9.34
N GLY A 85 -5.78 3.13 -8.15
CA GLY A 85 -4.56 3.82 -7.76
C GLY A 85 -3.41 3.56 -8.73
N LEU A 86 -3.14 2.29 -9.02
CA LEU A 86 -2.06 1.89 -9.90
C LEU A 86 -2.26 2.37 -11.34
N ALA A 87 -3.48 2.26 -11.90
CA ALA A 87 -3.78 2.75 -13.24
C ALA A 87 -3.60 4.27 -13.33
N THR A 88 -4.03 5.02 -12.32
CA THR A 88 -3.84 6.47 -12.25
C THR A 88 -2.36 6.83 -12.22
N VAL A 89 -1.58 6.20 -11.32
CA VAL A 89 -0.13 6.44 -11.23
C VAL A 89 0.58 6.10 -12.53
N LYS A 90 0.28 4.96 -13.13
CA LYS A 90 0.85 4.56 -14.43
C LYS A 90 0.53 5.57 -15.53
N SER A 91 -0.72 6.01 -15.64
CA SER A 91 -1.15 6.97 -16.66
C SER A 91 -0.47 8.33 -16.49
N LEU A 92 -0.46 8.87 -15.29
CA LEU A 92 0.19 10.15 -14.98
C LEU A 92 1.71 10.09 -15.18
N ALA A 93 2.36 9.02 -14.71
CA ALA A 93 3.79 8.83 -14.88
C ALA A 93 4.18 8.64 -16.34
N TYR A 94 3.38 7.92 -17.12
CA TYR A 94 3.60 7.77 -18.55
C TYR A 94 3.53 9.11 -19.27
N ALA A 95 2.45 9.88 -19.02
CA ALA A 95 2.22 11.17 -19.67
C ALA A 95 3.26 12.23 -19.31
N ALA A 96 3.72 12.28 -18.07
CA ALA A 96 4.66 13.28 -17.58
C ALA A 96 6.13 12.83 -17.59
N GLY A 97 6.42 11.61 -18.01
CA GLY A 97 7.79 11.10 -18.04
C GLY A 97 8.40 10.81 -16.67
N LEU A 98 7.58 10.47 -15.66
CA LEU A 98 8.02 10.33 -14.28
C LEU A 98 8.47 8.91 -13.94
N LYS A 99 9.27 8.81 -12.89
CA LYS A 99 9.60 7.54 -12.22
C LYS A 99 8.42 7.04 -11.41
N VAL A 100 8.35 5.73 -11.19
CA VAL A 100 7.34 5.13 -10.31
C VAL A 100 7.99 4.23 -9.28
N ALA A 101 7.37 4.18 -8.10
CA ALA A 101 7.73 3.27 -7.03
C ALA A 101 6.46 2.73 -6.36
N GLY A 102 6.58 1.58 -5.72
CA GLY A 102 5.50 0.99 -4.96
C GLY A 102 6.01 0.34 -3.68
N ALA A 103 5.14 0.25 -2.69
CA ALA A 103 5.43 -0.45 -1.44
C ALA A 103 4.16 -1.12 -0.90
N SER A 104 4.33 -2.03 0.06
CA SER A 104 3.21 -2.67 0.74
C SER A 104 2.40 -1.65 1.54
N SER A 105 1.08 -1.70 1.38
CA SER A 105 0.14 -0.92 2.18
C SER A 105 0.12 -1.37 3.65
N LEU A 106 0.33 -2.67 3.91
CA LEU A 106 0.42 -3.17 5.29
C LEU A 106 1.74 -2.76 5.95
N ALA A 107 2.84 -2.71 5.21
CA ALA A 107 4.10 -2.21 5.73
C ALA A 107 4.01 -0.71 6.10
N ALA A 108 3.27 0.10 5.33
CA ALA A 108 3.01 1.49 5.67
C ALA A 108 2.24 1.62 7.00
N LEU A 109 1.22 0.77 7.23
CA LEU A 109 0.52 0.70 8.51
C LEU A 109 1.44 0.24 9.66
N ALA A 110 2.36 -0.68 9.40
CA ALA A 110 3.30 -1.15 10.42
C ALA A 110 4.20 -0.02 10.95
N LEU A 111 4.51 1.00 10.14
CA LEU A 111 5.26 2.19 10.59
C LEU A 111 4.52 3.02 11.65
N GLU A 112 3.20 2.88 11.77
CA GLU A 112 2.39 3.55 12.78
C GLU A 112 2.33 2.76 14.10
N GLY A 113 2.74 1.49 14.10
CA GLY A 113 2.72 0.62 15.27
C GLY A 113 3.86 0.91 16.26
N PRO A 114 3.82 0.31 17.45
CA PRO A 114 4.90 0.40 18.44
C PRO A 114 6.20 -0.27 17.93
N GLU A 115 7.34 0.18 18.49
CA GLU A 115 8.65 -0.40 18.20
C GLU A 115 8.95 -1.63 19.07
N ASP A 116 9.84 -2.48 18.57
CA ASP A 116 10.42 -3.64 19.28
C ASP A 116 9.41 -4.71 19.75
N VAL A 117 8.23 -4.73 19.15
CA VAL A 117 7.24 -5.79 19.32
C VAL A 117 6.79 -6.32 17.95
N PRO A 118 6.48 -7.63 17.84
CA PRO A 118 5.88 -8.15 16.61
C PRO A 118 4.54 -7.47 16.33
N LEU A 119 4.39 -6.95 15.10
CA LEU A 119 3.19 -6.27 14.64
C LEU A 119 2.44 -7.18 13.66
N TYR A 120 1.20 -7.51 13.95
CA TYR A 120 0.29 -8.15 13.00
C TYR A 120 -0.63 -7.10 12.40
N VAL A 121 -0.35 -6.72 11.16
CA VAL A 121 -1.13 -5.73 10.43
C VAL A 121 -2.23 -6.42 9.66
N LEU A 122 -3.49 -6.03 9.94
CA LEU A 122 -4.68 -6.73 9.46
C LEU A 122 -5.51 -5.84 8.54
N ALA A 123 -5.76 -6.32 7.32
CA ALA A 123 -6.73 -5.71 6.40
C ALA A 123 -7.79 -6.73 5.99
N VAL A 124 -8.96 -6.26 5.58
CA VAL A 124 -10.04 -7.14 5.13
C VAL A 124 -9.70 -7.69 3.73
N ALA A 125 -9.66 -9.01 3.59
CA ALA A 125 -9.48 -9.66 2.29
C ALA A 125 -10.84 -9.88 1.60
N ARG A 126 -11.75 -10.50 2.30
CA ARG A 126 -13.16 -10.72 1.94
C ARG A 126 -13.93 -11.09 3.21
N LYS A 127 -15.22 -11.41 3.07
CA LYS A 127 -15.99 -11.96 4.18
C LYS A 127 -15.26 -13.21 4.73
N ASP A 128 -15.05 -13.21 6.05
CA ASP A 128 -14.42 -14.28 6.83
C ASP A 128 -12.91 -14.54 6.57
N ASP A 129 -12.23 -13.66 5.81
CA ASP A 129 -10.78 -13.72 5.61
C ASP A 129 -10.11 -12.35 5.80
N LEU A 130 -8.95 -12.36 6.41
CA LEU A 130 -8.09 -11.20 6.64
C LEU A 130 -6.77 -11.37 5.91
N TYR A 131 -6.26 -10.29 5.31
CA TYR A 131 -4.85 -10.19 5.00
C TYR A 131 -4.08 -9.93 6.29
N LEU A 132 -3.00 -10.64 6.48
CA LEU A 132 -2.05 -10.46 7.59
C LEU A 132 -0.66 -10.22 7.05
N GLY A 133 -0.04 -9.12 7.47
CA GLY A 133 1.38 -8.89 7.38
C GLY A 133 2.01 -8.91 8.78
N ALA A 134 3.10 -9.63 8.93
CA ALA A 134 3.83 -9.71 10.19
C ALA A 134 5.13 -8.91 10.07
N TYR A 135 5.31 -7.93 10.94
CA TYR A 135 6.41 -6.97 10.88
C TYR A 135 7.06 -6.74 12.22
N LEU A 136 8.27 -6.21 12.18
CA LEU A 136 8.96 -5.64 13.33
C LEU A 136 9.41 -4.23 12.97
N ARG A 137 8.99 -3.24 13.78
CA ARG A 137 9.42 -1.86 13.62
C ARG A 137 10.61 -1.57 14.51
N ARG A 138 11.66 -0.96 13.95
CA ARG A 138 12.85 -0.50 14.67
C ARG A 138 13.42 0.75 14.01
N GLY A 139 13.72 1.78 14.82
CA GLY A 139 14.39 2.98 14.35
C GLY A 139 13.72 3.65 13.16
N GLY A 140 12.38 3.69 13.11
CA GLY A 140 11.62 4.28 12.01
C GLY A 140 11.56 3.45 10.72
N THR A 141 12.08 2.22 10.73
CA THR A 141 11.98 1.25 9.63
C THR A 141 11.12 0.05 10.01
N VAL A 142 10.65 -0.69 9.03
CA VAL A 142 9.91 -1.94 9.24
C VAL A 142 10.58 -3.08 8.47
N GLU A 143 10.69 -4.21 9.14
CA GLU A 143 11.16 -5.47 8.59
C GLU A 143 10.00 -6.45 8.55
N ALA A 144 9.77 -7.10 7.39
CA ALA A 144 8.80 -8.17 7.29
C ALA A 144 9.38 -9.43 7.94
N LEU A 145 8.65 -9.99 8.91
CA LEU A 145 9.05 -11.22 9.60
C LEU A 145 8.72 -12.46 8.76
N GLU A 146 7.71 -12.34 7.91
CA GLU A 146 7.25 -13.39 7.01
C GLU A 146 6.47 -12.79 5.83
N PRO A 147 6.26 -13.55 4.74
CA PRO A 147 5.43 -13.10 3.63
C PRO A 147 4.00 -12.79 4.07
N GLU A 148 3.43 -11.74 3.49
CA GLU A 148 2.02 -11.40 3.68
C GLU A 148 1.12 -12.57 3.21
N THR A 149 0.10 -12.87 3.99
CA THR A 149 -0.78 -14.02 3.76
C THR A 149 -2.26 -13.67 3.99
N ALA A 150 -3.16 -14.57 3.65
CA ALA A 150 -4.57 -14.45 3.95
C ALA A 150 -5.02 -15.62 4.83
N MET A 151 -5.75 -15.32 5.90
CA MET A 151 -6.21 -16.32 6.87
C MET A 151 -7.51 -15.88 7.55
N SER A 152 -8.20 -16.84 8.17
CA SER A 152 -9.40 -16.58 8.95
C SER A 152 -9.09 -15.84 10.27
N PRO A 153 -10.06 -15.15 10.88
CA PRO A 153 -9.89 -14.57 12.22
C PRO A 153 -9.46 -15.56 13.29
N GLN A 154 -9.91 -16.81 13.18
CA GLN A 154 -9.52 -17.89 14.09
C GLN A 154 -8.02 -18.24 13.96
N GLU A 155 -7.51 -18.32 12.73
CA GLU A 155 -6.08 -18.56 12.47
C GLU A 155 -5.22 -17.37 12.94
N VAL A 156 -5.67 -16.13 12.74
CA VAL A 156 -5.02 -14.93 13.29
C VAL A 156 -4.95 -15.03 14.81
N ALA A 157 -6.05 -15.38 15.48
CA ALA A 157 -6.08 -15.51 16.93
C ALA A 157 -5.13 -16.61 17.42
N ALA A 158 -5.07 -17.76 16.74
CA ALA A 158 -4.13 -18.84 17.04
C ALA A 158 -2.67 -18.38 16.91
N ARG A 159 -2.34 -17.61 15.87
CA ARG A 159 -0.99 -17.02 15.74
C ARG A 159 -0.67 -16.03 16.85
N MET A 160 -1.62 -15.18 17.21
CA MET A 160 -1.44 -14.24 18.33
C MET A 160 -1.28 -14.97 19.67
N ALA A 161 -1.91 -16.15 19.84
CA ALA A 161 -1.71 -16.98 21.02
C ALA A 161 -0.30 -17.59 21.07
N ALA A 162 0.25 -17.97 19.91
CA ALA A 162 1.61 -18.52 19.79
C ALA A 162 2.71 -17.44 19.96
N GLU A 163 2.40 -16.16 19.72
CA GLU A 163 3.30 -15.03 19.93
C GLU A 163 2.69 -14.02 20.94
N PRO A 164 2.86 -14.25 22.25
CA PRO A 164 2.21 -13.44 23.28
C PRO A 164 2.59 -11.95 23.29
N ARG A 165 3.75 -11.61 22.72
CA ARG A 165 4.21 -10.23 22.61
C ARG A 165 3.59 -9.48 21.44
N ALA A 166 3.05 -10.18 20.43
CA ALA A 166 2.51 -9.54 19.25
C ALA A 166 1.28 -8.70 19.57
N VAL A 167 1.19 -7.55 18.91
CA VAL A 167 0.00 -6.70 18.90
C VAL A 167 -0.54 -6.64 17.48
N ALA A 168 -1.85 -6.44 17.33
CA ALA A 168 -2.49 -6.30 16.03
C ALA A 168 -3.00 -4.87 15.83
N LEU A 169 -2.88 -4.39 14.61
CA LEU A 169 -3.40 -3.09 14.16
C LEU A 169 -3.92 -3.20 12.72
N GLY A 170 -4.59 -2.18 12.26
CA GLY A 170 -5.02 -2.08 10.86
C GLY A 170 -6.53 -2.00 10.66
N PRO A 171 -6.96 -1.73 9.41
CA PRO A 171 -8.36 -1.45 9.06
C PRO A 171 -9.33 -2.59 9.39
N ALA A 172 -8.88 -3.84 9.37
CA ALA A 172 -9.74 -4.97 9.72
C ALA A 172 -10.26 -4.95 11.17
N LEU A 173 -9.57 -4.25 12.08
CA LEU A 173 -10.02 -4.17 13.47
C LEU A 173 -11.32 -3.37 13.65
N VAL A 174 -11.74 -2.60 12.65
CA VAL A 174 -13.05 -1.93 12.68
C VAL A 174 -14.18 -2.95 12.75
N ASP A 175 -14.10 -4.01 11.93
CA ASP A 175 -15.18 -4.99 11.78
C ASP A 175 -14.90 -6.30 12.51
N TYR A 176 -13.64 -6.67 12.71
CA TYR A 176 -13.24 -8.01 13.19
C TYR A 176 -12.70 -8.04 14.62
N ARG A 177 -12.64 -6.90 15.32
CA ARG A 177 -12.20 -6.85 16.74
C ARG A 177 -12.96 -7.85 17.61
N ALA A 178 -14.30 -7.81 17.59
CA ALA A 178 -15.13 -8.68 18.39
C ALA A 178 -14.93 -10.18 18.06
N ALA A 179 -14.72 -10.50 16.78
CA ALA A 179 -14.42 -11.86 16.36
C ALA A 179 -13.07 -12.34 16.92
N LEU A 180 -12.02 -11.51 16.85
CA LEU A 180 -10.71 -11.84 17.43
C LEU A 180 -10.78 -12.01 18.95
N GLU A 181 -11.48 -11.13 19.64
CA GLU A 181 -11.71 -11.23 21.09
C GLU A 181 -12.48 -12.52 21.47
N SER A 182 -13.49 -12.90 20.68
CA SER A 182 -14.22 -14.16 20.89
C SER A 182 -13.36 -15.41 20.69
N HIS A 183 -12.29 -15.29 19.91
CA HIS A 183 -11.26 -16.33 19.74
C HIS A 183 -10.12 -16.23 20.76
N GLY A 184 -10.26 -15.40 21.80
CA GLY A 184 -9.33 -15.34 22.93
C GLY A 184 -8.21 -14.29 22.81
N VAL A 185 -8.24 -13.41 21.81
CA VAL A 185 -7.28 -12.31 21.73
C VAL A 185 -7.63 -11.24 22.75
N ALA A 186 -6.70 -10.92 23.64
CA ALA A 186 -6.91 -9.90 24.66
C ALA A 186 -7.05 -8.49 24.04
N ALA A 187 -8.07 -7.74 24.45
CA ALA A 187 -8.43 -6.44 23.87
C ALA A 187 -7.29 -5.42 23.82
N HIS A 188 -6.38 -5.42 24.82
CA HIS A 188 -5.25 -4.51 24.88
C HIS A 188 -4.18 -4.78 23.80
N ARG A 189 -4.21 -5.95 23.16
CA ARG A 189 -3.34 -6.32 22.04
C ARG A 189 -3.89 -5.89 20.68
N LEU A 190 -5.11 -5.41 20.61
CA LEU A 190 -5.77 -4.93 19.42
C LEU A 190 -5.74 -3.39 19.42
N LEU A 191 -4.76 -2.81 18.72
CA LEU A 191 -4.52 -1.37 18.75
C LEU A 191 -5.54 -0.63 17.87
N PRO A 192 -6.26 0.38 18.41
CA PRO A 192 -7.22 1.16 17.64
C PRO A 192 -6.54 2.22 16.75
N GLY A 193 -7.28 2.82 15.84
CA GLY A 193 -6.91 4.06 15.16
C GLY A 193 -6.26 3.91 13.77
N HIS A 194 -5.89 2.71 13.37
CA HIS A 194 -5.19 2.48 12.08
C HIS A 194 -6.18 2.02 11.00
N ALA A 195 -7.07 2.92 10.58
CA ALA A 195 -8.19 2.57 9.70
C ALA A 195 -7.84 2.54 8.20
N PHE A 196 -6.72 3.10 7.79
CA PHE A 196 -6.24 3.12 6.41
C PHE A 196 -4.71 3.34 6.37
N PRO A 197 -4.01 2.86 5.32
CA PRO A 197 -2.59 3.13 5.13
C PRO A 197 -2.34 4.61 4.84
N SER A 198 -1.44 5.23 5.58
CA SER A 198 -1.05 6.62 5.36
C SER A 198 -0.10 6.75 4.18
N ALA A 199 -0.41 7.64 3.23
CA ALA A 199 0.49 7.97 2.13
C ALA A 199 1.80 8.63 2.64
N VAL A 200 1.76 9.26 3.81
CA VAL A 200 2.95 9.80 4.48
C VAL A 200 3.88 8.67 4.92
N GLU A 201 3.36 7.66 5.59
CA GLU A 201 4.17 6.51 6.00
C GLU A 201 4.63 5.69 4.78
N LEU A 202 3.77 5.54 3.76
CA LEU A 202 4.14 4.90 2.51
C LEU A 202 5.35 5.58 1.85
N SER A 203 5.44 6.92 1.93
CA SER A 203 6.56 7.69 1.36
C SER A 203 7.93 7.30 1.93
N ARG A 204 7.98 6.82 3.16
CA ARG A 204 9.21 6.38 3.84
C ARG A 204 9.72 5.04 3.33
N LEU A 205 8.82 4.22 2.79
CA LEU A 205 9.13 2.87 2.28
C LEU A 205 9.58 2.88 0.82
N VAL A 206 9.14 3.86 0.03
CA VAL A 206 9.39 3.86 -1.41
C VAL A 206 10.82 4.29 -1.75
N ARG A 207 11.36 3.62 -2.77
CA ARG A 207 12.65 3.98 -3.36
C ARG A 207 12.44 4.09 -4.86
N PHE A 208 12.68 5.27 -5.40
CA PHE A 208 12.62 5.47 -6.86
C PHE A 208 13.86 4.87 -7.52
N PRO A 209 13.71 4.24 -8.69
CA PRO A 209 14.85 3.80 -9.47
C PRO A 209 15.71 5.01 -9.91
N GLU A 210 16.98 4.78 -10.17
CA GLU A 210 17.88 5.85 -10.67
C GLU A 210 17.38 6.40 -12.00
N GLU A 211 16.96 5.50 -12.90
CA GLU A 211 16.44 5.86 -14.21
C GLU A 211 14.97 5.47 -14.38
N ARG A 212 14.28 6.20 -15.26
CA ARG A 212 12.93 5.85 -15.67
C ARG A 212 12.98 4.62 -16.58
N SER A 213 12.11 3.65 -16.28
CA SER A 213 11.91 2.46 -17.11
C SER A 213 10.45 2.28 -17.46
N LEU A 214 10.12 2.30 -18.76
CA LEU A 214 8.77 1.98 -19.24
C LEU A 214 8.42 0.52 -18.97
N GLN A 215 9.39 -0.38 -19.08
CA GLN A 215 9.18 -1.79 -18.76
C GLN A 215 8.79 -1.97 -17.28
N ALA A 216 9.52 -1.34 -16.36
CA ALA A 216 9.20 -1.38 -14.93
C ALA A 216 7.85 -0.74 -14.63
N LEU A 217 7.52 0.40 -15.28
CA LEU A 217 6.22 1.05 -15.17
C LEU A 217 5.07 0.12 -15.52
N PHE A 218 5.15 -0.56 -16.67
CA PHE A 218 4.08 -1.45 -17.12
C PHE A 218 4.04 -2.79 -16.37
N ALA A 219 5.19 -3.29 -15.92
CA ALA A 219 5.30 -4.52 -15.15
C ALA A 219 4.87 -4.38 -13.69
N MET A 220 4.74 -3.15 -13.16
CA MET A 220 4.29 -2.95 -11.79
C MET A 220 2.85 -3.44 -11.63
N GLU A 221 2.62 -4.33 -10.67
CA GLU A 221 1.31 -4.92 -10.39
C GLU A 221 0.97 -4.82 -8.90
N PRO A 222 -0.33 -4.85 -8.54
CA PRO A 222 -0.71 -4.96 -7.14
C PRO A 222 -0.19 -6.27 -6.54
N HIS A 223 0.14 -6.23 -5.26
CA HIS A 223 0.52 -7.42 -4.52
C HIS A 223 -0.74 -8.27 -4.22
N TYR A 224 -1.02 -9.20 -5.10
CA TYR A 224 -2.12 -10.15 -4.94
C TYR A 224 -1.68 -11.33 -4.06
N VAL A 225 -1.92 -11.23 -2.77
CA VAL A 225 -1.73 -12.33 -1.81
C VAL A 225 -2.64 -13.52 -2.12
N ARG A 226 -3.76 -13.24 -2.79
CA ARG A 226 -4.69 -14.25 -3.32
C ARG A 226 -4.92 -14.05 -4.80
N ALA A 227 -4.99 -15.17 -5.55
CA ALA A 227 -5.49 -15.15 -6.92
C ALA A 227 -6.94 -14.62 -6.97
N SER A 228 -7.28 -13.89 -8.03
CA SER A 228 -8.63 -13.38 -8.26
C SER A 228 -9.66 -14.54 -8.33
N GLU A 229 -10.93 -14.26 -8.00
CA GLU A 229 -11.97 -15.30 -8.08
C GLU A 229 -12.10 -15.97 -9.46
N PRO A 230 -12.00 -15.24 -10.60
CA PRO A 230 -11.98 -15.86 -11.93
C PRO A 230 -10.83 -16.85 -12.12
N GLU A 231 -9.65 -16.58 -11.58
CA GLU A 231 -8.47 -17.48 -11.66
C GLU A 231 -8.64 -18.75 -10.82
N ARG A 232 -9.53 -18.72 -9.83
CA ARG A 232 -9.86 -19.85 -8.94
C ARG A 232 -11.06 -20.65 -9.37
N ASN A 233 -11.89 -20.10 -10.26
CA ASN A 233 -13.13 -20.73 -10.67
C ASN A 233 -12.86 -21.65 -11.86
N PRO A 234 -13.01 -23.00 -11.72
CA PRO A 234 -12.76 -23.95 -12.80
C PRO A 234 -13.69 -23.77 -14.01
N LYS A 235 -14.75 -22.94 -13.90
CA LYS A 235 -15.63 -22.58 -15.02
C LYS A 235 -15.01 -21.56 -15.97
N PHE A 236 -13.94 -20.87 -15.54
CA PHE A 236 -13.21 -19.96 -16.40
C PHE A 236 -11.87 -20.62 -16.77
N PRO A 237 -11.64 -20.94 -18.04
CA PRO A 237 -10.34 -21.44 -18.45
C PRO A 237 -9.27 -20.39 -18.15
N PRO A 238 -8.03 -20.80 -17.78
CA PRO A 238 -6.94 -19.85 -17.61
C PRO A 238 -6.81 -19.01 -18.88
N LEU A 239 -6.62 -17.70 -18.72
CA LEU A 239 -6.36 -16.82 -19.84
C LEU A 239 -5.16 -17.38 -20.63
N PRO A 240 -5.21 -17.43 -21.97
CA PRO A 240 -4.06 -17.84 -22.74
C PRO A 240 -2.88 -16.96 -22.34
N GLY A 241 -1.75 -17.59 -22.03
CA GLY A 241 -0.52 -16.88 -21.74
C GLY A 241 -0.20 -15.86 -22.84
N PRO A 242 0.62 -14.82 -22.56
CA PRO A 242 0.99 -13.85 -23.58
C PRO A 242 1.50 -14.58 -24.82
N ALA A 243 0.94 -14.24 -25.97
CA ALA A 243 1.41 -14.80 -27.23
C ALA A 243 2.93 -14.58 -27.34
N PRO A 244 3.71 -15.58 -27.79
CA PRO A 244 5.12 -15.41 -27.98
C PRO A 244 5.33 -14.18 -28.88
N SER A 245 6.10 -13.21 -28.37
CA SER A 245 6.39 -11.96 -29.06
C SER A 245 6.84 -12.27 -30.49
N ALA A 246 6.04 -11.89 -31.47
CA ALA A 246 6.47 -11.92 -32.87
C ALA A 246 7.75 -11.08 -32.92
N ARG A 247 8.87 -11.71 -33.22
CA ARG A 247 10.12 -11.01 -33.53
C ARG A 247 9.81 -10.10 -34.72
N LEU A 248 9.81 -8.80 -34.47
CA LEU A 248 9.86 -7.82 -35.56
C LEU A 248 11.14 -8.17 -36.33
N LYS A 249 10.97 -8.63 -37.57
CA LYS A 249 12.09 -8.72 -38.49
C LYS A 249 12.54 -7.30 -38.75
N GLU A 250 13.78 -7.00 -38.37
CA GLU A 250 14.49 -5.84 -38.87
C GLU A 250 14.74 -6.09 -40.37
N ASP A 251 14.12 -5.29 -41.20
CA ASP A 251 14.52 -5.03 -42.59
C ASP A 251 15.11 -3.63 -42.66
#